data_dcb81861b19ef7226608630d7c538267
#
_entry.id   dcb81861b19ef7226608630d7c538267
#
_cell.length_a   1.000
_cell.length_b   1.000
_cell.length_c   1.000
_cell.angle_alpha   90.00
_cell.angle_beta   90.00
_cell.angle_gamma   90.00
#
_symmetry.space_group_name_H-M   'P 1'
#
loop_
_entity.id
_entity.type
_entity.pdbx_description
1 polymer ?
#
loop_
_entity_poly.entity_id
_entity_poly.type
_entity_poly.pdbx_seq_one_letter_code
_entity_poly.pdbx_strand_id
1 'polypeptide(L)'
;MNEENKNNVNEQEFDAVNQEIIALKAQEEELTAKENEWRQKSKENARKFEEKQTAFHKNQSRLDSLRNIAERYDGYGNSIRRVMEQKSSHKGILGVVSDLIQVEKKYETAIETALGGSIQNIVTEDEATAKEMIAYLKQNRYGRATFLPLTSVKAKGNPKNENAIRN
;
A
#
# COMPACT_ATOMS: atom_id res chain seq x y z
N MET A 1 -34.72 70.86 43.58
CA MET A 1 -33.74 69.75 43.40
C MET A 1 -33.87 69.30 41.99
N ASN A 2 -33.26 69.69 41.22
CA ASN A 2 -32.32 70.36 40.40
C ASN A 2 -32.13 69.53 39.16
N GLU A 3 -32.57 70.08 37.98
CA GLU A 3 -32.31 69.55 36.62
C GLU A 3 -30.81 69.32 36.39
N GLU A 4 -29.93 70.13 37.01
CA GLU A 4 -28.46 69.91 36.93
C GLU A 4 -28.01 68.59 37.57
N ASN A 5 -28.61 68.07 38.60
CA ASN A 5 -28.26 66.84 39.23
C ASN A 5 -28.73 65.63 38.43
N LYS A 6 -29.83 65.74 37.66
CA LYS A 6 -30.30 64.71 36.74
C LYS A 6 -29.41 64.60 35.45
N ASN A 7 -28.95 65.76 34.96
CA ASN A 7 -28.05 65.78 33.81
C ASN A 7 -26.68 65.16 34.15
N ASN A 8 -26.14 65.41 35.33
CA ASN A 8 -24.86 64.85 35.75
C ASN A 8 -24.92 63.32 35.97
N VAL A 9 -26.04 62.78 36.50
CA VAL A 9 -26.23 61.32 36.64
C VAL A 9 -26.39 60.68 35.28
N ASN A 10 -27.10 61.28 34.33
CA ASN A 10 -27.25 60.75 32.95
C ASN A 10 -25.92 60.78 32.20
N GLU A 11 -25.06 61.79 32.36
CA GLU A 11 -23.72 61.81 31.76
C GLU A 11 -22.81 60.70 32.28
N GLN A 12 -22.84 60.50 33.66
CA GLN A 12 -22.04 59.38 34.23
C GLN A 12 -22.51 58.00 33.82
N GLU A 13 -23.81 57.77 33.71
CA GLU A 13 -24.38 56.52 33.20
C GLU A 13 -24.02 56.32 31.71
N PHE A 14 -24.06 57.39 30.91
CA PHE A 14 -23.67 57.36 29.50
C PHE A 14 -22.18 56.98 29.32
N ASP A 15 -21.29 57.62 30.12
CA ASP A 15 -19.87 57.32 30.08
C ASP A 15 -19.55 55.88 30.54
N ALA A 16 -20.23 55.39 31.57
CA ALA A 16 -20.09 54.02 32.02
C ALA A 16 -20.50 53.00 30.94
N VAL A 17 -21.64 53.21 30.28
CA VAL A 17 -22.11 52.37 29.19
C VAL A 17 -21.16 52.43 27.99
N ASN A 18 -20.63 53.59 27.66
CA ASN A 18 -19.64 53.71 26.58
C ASN A 18 -18.35 52.94 26.89
N GLN A 19 -17.86 52.99 28.11
CA GLN A 19 -16.68 52.19 28.51
C GLN A 19 -16.96 50.68 28.43
N GLU A 20 -18.15 50.26 28.83
CA GLU A 20 -18.55 48.85 28.74
C GLU A 20 -18.63 48.40 27.26
N ILE A 21 -19.19 49.24 26.38
CA ILE A 21 -19.23 48.97 24.94
C ILE A 21 -17.82 48.82 24.36
N ILE A 22 -16.88 49.68 24.72
CA ILE A 22 -15.49 49.62 24.28
C ILE A 22 -14.84 48.30 24.77
N ALA A 23 -15.04 47.94 26.03
CA ALA A 23 -14.51 46.72 26.61
C ALA A 23 -15.09 45.47 25.94
N LEU A 24 -16.40 45.43 25.69
CA LEU A 24 -17.06 44.34 25.01
C LEU A 24 -16.60 44.19 23.55
N LYS A 25 -16.39 45.28 22.82
CA LYS A 25 -15.83 45.26 21.47
C LYS A 25 -14.40 44.69 21.44
N ALA A 26 -13.57 45.06 22.39
CA ALA A 26 -12.22 44.50 22.52
C ALA A 26 -12.24 43.00 22.81
N GLN A 27 -13.16 42.52 23.65
CA GLN A 27 -13.37 41.10 23.92
C GLN A 27 -13.88 40.35 22.68
N GLU A 28 -14.79 40.95 21.91
CA GLU A 28 -15.30 40.38 20.65
C GLU A 28 -14.18 40.21 19.64
N GLU A 29 -13.32 41.20 19.47
CA GLU A 29 -12.14 41.11 18.57
C GLU A 29 -11.18 40.00 19.01
N GLU A 30 -10.88 39.90 20.31
CA GLU A 30 -10.02 38.85 20.86
C GLU A 30 -10.61 37.44 20.64
N LEU A 31 -11.91 37.28 20.91
CA LEU A 31 -12.60 36.01 20.72
C LEU A 31 -12.66 35.62 19.25
N THR A 32 -12.91 36.57 18.36
CA THR A 32 -12.92 36.36 16.92
C THR A 32 -11.54 35.92 16.40
N ALA A 33 -10.48 36.54 16.91
CA ALA A 33 -9.12 36.15 16.57
C ALA A 33 -8.81 34.70 17.01
N LYS A 34 -9.19 34.35 18.26
CA LYS A 34 -9.06 32.99 18.79
C LYS A 34 -9.88 31.98 17.98
N GLU A 35 -11.12 32.30 17.64
CA GLU A 35 -11.96 31.43 16.81
C GLU A 35 -11.29 31.14 15.46
N ASN A 36 -10.76 32.15 14.79
CA ASN A 36 -10.06 31.99 13.52
C ASN A 36 -8.81 31.13 13.65
N GLU A 37 -8.03 31.30 14.70
CA GLU A 37 -6.86 30.46 14.98
C GLU A 37 -7.26 28.98 15.19
N TRP A 38 -8.28 28.73 16.03
CA TRP A 38 -8.78 27.38 16.27
C TRP A 38 -9.36 26.74 15.00
N ARG A 39 -10.05 27.51 14.19
CA ARG A 39 -10.60 27.06 12.90
C ARG A 39 -9.49 26.65 11.93
N GLN A 40 -8.39 27.43 11.88
CA GLN A 40 -7.22 27.06 11.05
C GLN A 40 -6.54 25.80 11.59
N LYS A 41 -6.28 25.71 12.89
CA LYS A 41 -5.71 24.51 13.52
C LYS A 41 -6.56 23.27 13.28
N SER A 42 -7.88 23.41 13.37
CA SER A 42 -8.81 22.31 13.10
C SER A 42 -8.71 21.81 11.65
N LYS A 43 -8.67 22.74 10.67
CA LYS A 43 -8.49 22.39 9.25
C LYS A 43 -7.15 21.69 8.99
N GLU A 44 -6.07 22.20 9.57
CA GLU A 44 -4.75 21.59 9.42
C GLU A 44 -4.70 20.19 10.04
N ASN A 45 -5.28 20.00 11.21
CA ASN A 45 -5.35 18.69 11.86
C ASN A 45 -6.20 17.71 11.05
N ALA A 46 -7.33 18.13 10.48
CA ALA A 46 -8.16 17.31 9.61
C ALA A 46 -7.36 16.83 8.39
N ARG A 47 -6.62 17.73 7.73
CA ARG A 47 -5.75 17.37 6.60
C ARG A 47 -4.66 16.36 7.00
N LYS A 48 -3.96 16.61 8.12
CA LYS A 48 -2.94 15.69 8.63
C LYS A 48 -3.53 14.33 8.98
N PHE A 49 -4.74 14.28 9.49
CA PHE A 49 -5.44 13.04 9.78
C PHE A 49 -5.74 12.25 8.51
N GLU A 50 -6.27 12.89 7.46
CA GLU A 50 -6.52 12.24 6.16
C GLU A 50 -5.23 11.70 5.52
N GLU A 51 -4.15 12.48 5.54
CA GLU A 51 -2.83 12.05 5.03
C GLU A 51 -2.33 10.79 5.79
N LYS A 52 -2.44 10.80 7.12
CA LYS A 52 -2.03 9.65 7.94
C LYS A 52 -2.93 8.44 7.74
N GLN A 53 -4.23 8.64 7.62
CA GLN A 53 -5.18 7.57 7.34
C GLN A 53 -4.91 6.91 5.98
N THR A 54 -4.67 7.70 4.94
CA THR A 54 -4.31 7.21 3.61
C THR A 54 -3.01 6.41 3.64
N ALA A 55 -1.98 6.93 4.32
CA ALA A 55 -0.71 6.24 4.49
C ALA A 55 -0.87 4.91 5.27
N PHE A 56 -1.70 4.91 6.32
CA PHE A 56 -2.00 3.71 7.09
C PHE A 56 -2.66 2.63 6.22
N HIS A 57 -3.72 2.96 5.48
CA HIS A 57 -4.40 2.00 4.60
C HIS A 57 -3.48 1.45 3.50
N LYS A 58 -2.65 2.30 2.92
CA LYS A 58 -1.65 1.88 1.94
C LYS A 58 -0.65 0.87 2.53
N ASN A 59 -0.15 1.15 3.74
CA ASN A 59 0.79 0.26 4.41
C ASN A 59 0.13 -1.04 4.87
N GLN A 60 -1.10 -0.98 5.34
CA GLN A 60 -1.91 -2.16 5.70
C GLN A 60 -2.09 -3.09 4.49
N SER A 61 -2.55 -2.55 3.36
CA SER A 61 -2.72 -3.34 2.13
C SER A 61 -1.41 -3.96 1.65
N ARG A 62 -0.30 -3.22 1.77
CA ARG A 62 1.03 -3.74 1.43
C ARG A 62 1.45 -4.88 2.36
N LEU A 63 1.20 -4.73 3.66
CA LEU A 63 1.51 -5.77 4.65
C LEU A 63 0.71 -7.04 4.38
N ASP A 64 -0.58 -6.91 4.12
CA ASP A 64 -1.45 -8.05 3.82
C ASP A 64 -1.03 -8.77 2.54
N SER A 65 -0.64 -8.01 1.50
CA SER A 65 -0.07 -8.57 0.28
C SER A 65 1.21 -9.36 0.53
N LEU A 66 2.13 -8.80 1.34
CA LEU A 66 3.38 -9.49 1.67
C LEU A 66 3.15 -10.73 2.54
N ARG A 67 2.19 -10.70 3.47
CA ARG A 67 1.79 -11.88 4.26
C ARG A 67 1.24 -12.99 3.37
N ASN A 68 0.32 -12.65 2.47
CA ASN A 68 -0.24 -13.62 1.52
C ASN A 68 0.85 -14.28 0.66
N ILE A 69 1.84 -13.49 0.20
CA ILE A 69 2.99 -14.03 -0.54
C ILE A 69 3.83 -14.93 0.35
N ALA A 70 4.11 -14.52 1.58
CA ALA A 70 4.92 -15.31 2.52
C ALA A 70 4.24 -16.64 2.85
N GLU A 71 2.94 -16.63 3.14
CA GLU A 71 2.14 -17.83 3.44
C GLU A 71 2.06 -18.77 2.23
N ARG A 72 1.83 -18.22 1.04
CA ARG A 72 1.75 -18.99 -0.20
C ARG A 72 3.04 -19.71 -0.55
N TYR A 73 4.19 -19.10 -0.24
CA TYR A 73 5.52 -19.63 -0.56
C TYR A 73 6.27 -20.12 0.68
N ASP A 74 5.59 -20.45 1.76
CA ASP A 74 6.23 -20.95 3.00
C ASP A 74 6.97 -22.28 2.77
N GLY A 75 6.48 -23.13 1.89
CA GLY A 75 7.14 -24.37 1.45
C GLY A 75 8.26 -24.20 0.42
N TYR A 76 8.49 -22.99 -0.09
CA TYR A 76 9.48 -22.69 -1.12
C TYR A 76 10.78 -22.17 -0.50
N GLY A 77 11.89 -22.38 -1.23
CA GLY A 77 13.18 -21.85 -0.78
C GLY A 77 13.19 -20.31 -0.66
N ASN A 78 14.04 -19.79 0.23
CA ASN A 78 14.14 -18.34 0.48
C ASN A 78 14.33 -17.51 -0.80
N SER A 79 15.11 -18.00 -1.77
CA SER A 79 15.37 -17.32 -3.05
C SER A 79 14.09 -17.10 -3.86
N ILE A 80 13.22 -18.11 -3.94
CA ILE A 80 11.95 -18.03 -4.69
C ILE A 80 11.03 -17.00 -4.05
N ARG A 81 10.86 -17.07 -2.73
CA ARG A 81 10.05 -16.10 -1.98
C ARG A 81 10.52 -14.67 -2.20
N ARG A 82 11.85 -14.43 -2.13
CA ARG A 82 12.42 -13.09 -2.36
C ARG A 82 12.19 -12.55 -3.77
N VAL A 83 12.24 -13.41 -4.79
CA VAL A 83 11.89 -13.00 -6.15
C VAL A 83 10.39 -12.72 -6.27
N MET A 84 9.53 -13.54 -5.68
CA MET A 84 8.08 -13.34 -5.72
C MET A 84 7.62 -12.06 -4.99
N GLU A 85 8.35 -11.62 -3.96
CA GLU A 85 8.14 -10.31 -3.33
C GLU A 85 8.38 -9.14 -4.31
N GLN A 86 9.22 -9.32 -5.33
CA GLN A 86 9.49 -8.31 -6.36
C GLN A 86 8.45 -8.29 -7.49
N LYS A 87 7.55 -9.27 -7.57
CA LYS A 87 6.56 -9.38 -8.66
C LYS A 87 5.70 -8.13 -8.84
N SER A 88 5.35 -7.43 -7.76
CA SER A 88 4.58 -6.19 -7.82
C SER A 88 5.33 -5.03 -8.48
N SER A 89 6.66 -5.03 -8.40
CA SER A 89 7.56 -3.99 -8.93
C SER A 89 8.09 -4.34 -10.32
N HIS A 90 8.16 -5.63 -10.64
CA HIS A 90 8.74 -6.16 -11.88
C HIS A 90 7.69 -7.01 -12.62
N LYS A 91 6.97 -6.39 -13.52
CA LYS A 91 5.86 -7.04 -14.28
C LYS A 91 6.31 -8.25 -15.10
N GLY A 92 7.57 -8.31 -15.49
CA GLY A 92 8.16 -9.45 -16.21
C GLY A 92 8.28 -10.75 -15.37
N ILE A 93 8.05 -10.72 -14.06
CA ILE A 93 7.95 -11.91 -13.21
C ILE A 93 6.52 -12.44 -13.29
N LEU A 94 6.32 -13.56 -13.96
CA LEU A 94 4.98 -14.13 -14.18
C LEU A 94 4.51 -14.94 -12.97
N GLY A 95 5.37 -15.73 -12.35
CA GLY A 95 5.06 -16.57 -11.20
C GLY A 95 5.99 -17.77 -11.12
N VAL A 96 5.66 -18.74 -10.27
CA VAL A 96 6.28 -20.06 -10.31
C VAL A 96 5.44 -21.01 -11.18
N VAL A 97 6.05 -22.07 -11.68
CA VAL A 97 5.37 -23.03 -12.57
C VAL A 97 4.06 -23.53 -11.96
N SER A 98 4.04 -23.88 -10.66
CA SER A 98 2.82 -24.32 -9.97
C SER A 98 1.66 -23.33 -10.01
N ASP A 99 1.95 -22.03 -10.08
CA ASP A 99 0.93 -20.98 -10.11
C ASP A 99 0.34 -20.77 -11.51
N LEU A 100 1.07 -21.18 -12.55
CA LEU A 100 0.75 -20.88 -13.94
C LEU A 100 0.13 -22.06 -14.66
N ILE A 101 0.38 -23.30 -14.21
CA ILE A 101 -0.23 -24.48 -14.80
C ILE A 101 -1.61 -24.71 -14.23
N GLN A 102 -2.57 -25.05 -15.10
CA GLN A 102 -3.89 -25.50 -14.71
C GLN A 102 -4.02 -26.98 -15.04
N VAL A 103 -4.25 -27.80 -14.01
CA VAL A 103 -4.34 -29.24 -14.13
C VAL A 103 -5.65 -29.73 -13.54
N GLU A 104 -6.33 -30.65 -14.21
CA GLU A 104 -7.49 -31.33 -13.62
C GLU A 104 -7.05 -32.13 -12.39
N LYS A 105 -7.84 -32.07 -11.33
CA LYS A 105 -7.54 -32.69 -10.03
C LYS A 105 -7.10 -34.16 -10.12
N LYS A 106 -7.66 -34.90 -11.05
CA LYS A 106 -7.32 -36.34 -11.26
C LYS A 106 -5.87 -36.56 -11.74
N TYR A 107 -5.24 -35.54 -12.34
CA TYR A 107 -3.85 -35.61 -12.86
C TYR A 107 -2.84 -34.86 -12.00
N GLU A 108 -3.27 -34.18 -10.94
CA GLU A 108 -2.43 -33.31 -10.11
C GLU A 108 -1.19 -34.05 -9.58
N THR A 109 -1.39 -35.18 -8.93
CA THR A 109 -0.28 -35.99 -8.39
C THR A 109 0.68 -36.49 -9.47
N ALA A 110 0.16 -36.88 -10.65
CA ALA A 110 0.99 -37.33 -11.74
C ALA A 110 1.86 -36.21 -12.32
N ILE A 111 1.28 -35.04 -12.50
CA ILE A 111 2.00 -33.87 -13.01
C ILE A 111 3.01 -33.35 -11.97
N GLU A 112 2.65 -33.27 -10.68
CA GLU A 112 3.59 -32.92 -9.63
C GLU A 112 4.78 -33.88 -9.58
N THR A 113 4.53 -35.18 -9.68
CA THR A 113 5.57 -36.19 -9.74
C THR A 113 6.47 -36.04 -10.96
N ALA A 114 5.88 -35.77 -12.13
CA ALA A 114 6.63 -35.60 -13.36
C ALA A 114 7.48 -34.32 -13.39
N LEU A 115 6.97 -33.23 -12.85
CA LEU A 115 7.68 -31.94 -12.76
C LEU A 115 8.73 -31.94 -11.64
N GLY A 116 8.46 -32.64 -10.54
CA GLY A 116 9.36 -32.69 -9.38
C GLY A 116 9.77 -31.28 -8.93
N GLY A 117 11.07 -31.04 -8.75
CA GLY A 117 11.60 -29.73 -8.35
C GLY A 117 11.35 -28.61 -9.35
N SER A 118 11.04 -28.93 -10.62
CA SER A 118 10.78 -27.92 -11.64
C SER A 118 9.48 -27.15 -11.42
N ILE A 119 8.58 -27.68 -10.58
CA ILE A 119 7.33 -27.01 -10.21
C ILE A 119 7.57 -25.66 -9.49
N GLN A 120 8.75 -25.51 -8.87
CA GLN A 120 9.17 -24.31 -8.15
C GLN A 120 9.97 -23.33 -9.02
N ASN A 121 10.23 -23.64 -10.30
CA ASN A 121 10.98 -22.75 -11.18
C ASN A 121 10.20 -21.45 -11.41
N ILE A 122 10.93 -20.33 -11.43
CA ILE A 122 10.35 -19.01 -11.63
C ILE A 122 10.22 -18.74 -13.13
N VAL A 123 9.02 -18.43 -13.56
CA VAL A 123 8.73 -18.08 -14.95
C VAL A 123 8.84 -16.58 -15.13
N THR A 124 9.62 -16.14 -16.11
CA THR A 124 9.76 -14.74 -16.50
C THR A 124 9.34 -14.56 -17.95
N GLU A 125 8.89 -13.34 -18.28
CA GLU A 125 8.52 -12.99 -19.65
C GLU A 125 9.70 -13.17 -20.60
N ASP A 126 10.88 -12.70 -20.18
CA ASP A 126 12.10 -12.69 -20.98
C ASP A 126 13.36 -13.01 -20.17
N GLU A 127 14.49 -13.10 -20.90
CA GLU A 127 15.82 -13.34 -20.32
C GLU A 127 16.36 -12.11 -19.57
N ALA A 128 15.95 -10.89 -19.94
CA ALA A 128 16.42 -9.68 -19.28
C ALA A 128 15.92 -9.63 -17.83
N THR A 129 14.64 -9.90 -17.63
CA THR A 129 14.02 -10.02 -16.30
C THR A 129 14.67 -11.13 -15.48
N ALA A 130 14.94 -12.28 -16.08
CA ALA A 130 15.63 -13.37 -15.38
C ALA A 130 17.03 -12.97 -14.93
N LYS A 131 17.82 -12.31 -15.78
CA LYS A 131 19.17 -11.81 -15.44
C LYS A 131 19.13 -10.78 -14.31
N GLU A 132 18.17 -9.87 -14.33
CA GLU A 132 17.98 -8.88 -13.27
C GLU A 132 17.70 -9.54 -11.92
N MET A 133 16.80 -10.51 -11.88
CA MET A 133 16.47 -11.25 -10.66
C MET A 133 17.61 -12.13 -10.16
N ILE A 134 18.41 -12.72 -11.05
CA ILE A 134 19.64 -13.43 -10.68
C ILE A 134 20.64 -12.47 -10.04
N ALA A 135 20.83 -11.27 -10.59
CA ALA A 135 21.71 -10.24 -10.02
C ALA A 135 21.20 -9.81 -8.63
N TYR A 136 19.90 -9.58 -8.49
CA TYR A 136 19.24 -9.26 -7.22
C TYR A 136 19.51 -10.33 -6.15
N LEU A 137 19.28 -11.62 -6.47
CA LEU A 137 19.53 -12.71 -5.54
C LEU A 137 21.00 -12.78 -5.14
N LYS A 138 21.93 -12.59 -6.09
CA LYS A 138 23.36 -12.61 -5.86
C LYS A 138 23.83 -11.46 -4.97
N GLN A 139 23.41 -10.24 -5.24
CA GLN A 139 23.77 -9.05 -4.47
C GLN A 139 23.32 -9.15 -3.01
N ASN A 140 22.13 -9.70 -2.79
CA ASN A 140 21.54 -9.80 -1.44
C ASN A 140 21.85 -11.14 -0.75
N ARG A 141 22.60 -12.04 -1.37
CA ARG A 141 22.93 -13.38 -0.83
C ARG A 141 21.70 -14.22 -0.46
N TYR A 142 20.62 -14.10 -1.23
CA TYR A 142 19.36 -14.81 -0.96
C TYR A 142 19.34 -16.27 -1.49
N GLY A 143 20.43 -16.76 -2.03
CA GLY A 143 20.55 -18.10 -2.56
C GLY A 143 20.35 -18.16 -4.07
N ARG A 144 19.98 -19.35 -4.58
CA ARG A 144 19.82 -19.62 -6.01
C ARG A 144 18.38 -19.99 -6.33
N ALA A 145 17.90 -19.62 -7.51
CA ALA A 145 16.64 -20.06 -8.09
C ALA A 145 16.84 -20.40 -9.57
N THR A 146 16.00 -21.27 -10.10
CA THR A 146 15.97 -21.58 -11.53
C THR A 146 14.92 -20.72 -12.19
N PHE A 147 15.28 -20.08 -13.31
CA PHE A 147 14.40 -19.21 -14.08
C PHE A 147 14.09 -19.88 -15.43
N LEU A 148 12.86 -19.68 -15.87
CA LEU A 148 12.35 -20.13 -17.16
C LEU A 148 11.83 -18.91 -17.94
N PRO A 149 12.71 -18.24 -18.74
CA PRO A 149 12.25 -17.16 -19.61
C PRO A 149 11.40 -17.74 -20.74
N LEU A 150 10.18 -17.24 -20.94
CA LEU A 150 9.28 -17.73 -21.99
C LEU A 150 9.88 -17.57 -23.39
N THR A 151 10.69 -16.55 -23.61
CA THR A 151 11.41 -16.35 -24.88
C THR A 151 12.39 -17.48 -25.22
N SER A 152 12.89 -18.17 -24.20
CA SER A 152 13.86 -19.28 -24.37
C SER A 152 13.24 -20.66 -24.31
N VAL A 153 11.99 -20.78 -23.87
CA VAL A 153 11.28 -22.05 -23.77
C VAL A 153 10.75 -22.41 -25.14
N LYS A 154 11.34 -23.46 -25.75
CA LYS A 154 10.85 -24.03 -27.01
C LYS A 154 10.02 -25.27 -26.73
N ALA A 155 8.80 -25.31 -27.26
CA ALA A 155 8.02 -26.54 -27.25
C ALA A 155 8.82 -27.65 -27.97
N LYS A 156 9.19 -28.72 -27.25
CA LYS A 156 9.60 -29.94 -27.89
C LYS A 156 8.36 -30.51 -28.56
N GLY A 157 8.47 -30.84 -29.86
CA GLY A 157 7.35 -31.36 -30.66
C GLY A 157 6.63 -32.51 -29.99
N ASN A 158 5.41 -32.78 -30.44
CA ASN A 158 4.50 -33.79 -29.88
C ASN A 158 5.23 -35.10 -29.53
N PRO A 159 4.91 -35.69 -28.37
CA PRO A 159 5.48 -36.98 -28.00
C PRO A 159 5.21 -38.00 -29.11
N LYS A 160 6.24 -38.78 -29.48
CA LYS A 160 6.22 -39.75 -30.58
C LYS A 160 5.12 -40.82 -30.47
N ASN A 161 4.32 -40.83 -29.39
CA ASN A 161 3.23 -41.79 -29.14
C ASN A 161 1.93 -41.05 -28.80
N GLU A 162 1.31 -40.42 -29.81
CA GLU A 162 -0.06 -39.87 -29.66
C GLU A 162 -1.11 -40.93 -29.29
N ASN A 163 -0.87 -42.20 -29.66
CA ASN A 163 -1.78 -43.30 -29.34
C ASN A 163 -1.77 -43.74 -27.86
N ALA A 164 -0.75 -43.39 -27.08
CA ALA A 164 -0.70 -43.66 -25.63
C ALA A 164 -1.47 -42.67 -24.79
N ILE A 165 -1.92 -41.55 -25.37
CA ILE A 165 -2.61 -40.47 -24.68
C ILE A 165 -4.14 -40.52 -24.88
N ARG A 166 -4.60 -41.37 -25.82
CA ARG A 166 -6.04 -41.47 -26.20
C ARG A 166 -6.82 -42.59 -25.52
N ASN A 167 -6.21 -43.33 -24.60
CA ASN A 167 -6.91 -44.39 -23.84
C ASN A 167 -7.09 -44.03 -22.39
#